data_5f6c5dedd57bc4873888635683a7d411
#
_entry.id   5f6c5dedd57bc4873888635683a7d411
#
_cell.length_a   1.000
_cell.length_b   1.000
_cell.length_c   1.000
_cell.angle_alpha   90.00
_cell.angle_beta   90.00
_cell.angle_gamma   90.00
#
_symmetry.space_group_name_H-M   'P 1'
#
loop_
_entity.id
_entity.type
_entity.pdbx_description
1 polymer ?
#
loop_
_entity_poly.entity_id
_entity_poly.type
_entity_poly.pdbx_seq_one_letter_code
_entity_poly.pdbx_strand_id
1 'polypeptide(L)'
;MNSKTFYPTLIFSFLILLGFCFGGCAATRKEIYIPLNPEVDRLPIYRKFSVQAALLISEEDKKYVYKGTPSGSLLTNLVHVFPLGDALENGSLQMFSQIFRNIQVVRTPAEAKKFKIVIAPQIEDFNFRYDEAGDYYLRMGDSRYIVPTAAVKVKITIYSEGTAVWEKGVKSPEEKKPVPYNPGFANAKEIGEVVCQALDYALKRMAEEIAQDPEVEKNAASLSIDGLAKTFAQHRVDYQPGLPGTGERL
;
A
#
# COMPACT_ATOMS: atom_id res chain seq x y z
N MET A 1 -33.95 63.47 37.13
CA MET A 1 -32.77 62.83 36.48
C MET A 1 -33.07 61.35 36.31
N ASN A 2 -33.26 60.88 35.06
CA ASN A 2 -33.73 59.53 34.74
C ASN A 2 -32.56 58.56 34.66
N SER A 3 -32.40 57.68 35.64
CA SER A 3 -31.33 56.66 35.72
C SER A 3 -31.66 55.33 35.03
N LYS A 4 -32.65 55.32 34.12
CA LYS A 4 -33.15 54.02 33.51
C LYS A 4 -32.59 53.66 32.16
N THR A 5 -31.75 54.46 31.53
CA THR A 5 -31.29 54.24 30.12
C THR A 5 -29.89 53.67 29.98
N PHE A 6 -29.16 53.39 31.06
CA PHE A 6 -27.76 53.00 30.96
C PHE A 6 -27.51 51.49 30.88
N TYR A 7 -28.47 50.67 31.31
CA TYR A 7 -28.23 49.19 31.39
C TYR A 7 -28.28 48.43 30.08
N PRO A 8 -29.11 48.74 29.07
CA PRO A 8 -29.17 47.93 27.87
C PRO A 8 -27.91 48.03 26.98
N THR A 9 -27.29 49.21 26.95
CA THR A 9 -26.07 49.45 26.16
C THR A 9 -24.85 48.71 26.74
N LEU A 10 -24.76 48.61 28.03
CA LEU A 10 -23.65 47.92 28.74
C LEU A 10 -23.75 46.40 28.53
N ILE A 11 -24.97 45.85 28.59
CA ILE A 11 -25.22 44.41 28.35
C ILE A 11 -24.92 44.06 26.91
N PHE A 12 -25.28 44.91 25.94
CA PHE A 12 -25.00 44.66 24.52
C PHE A 12 -23.52 44.71 24.20
N SER A 13 -22.77 45.65 24.80
CA SER A 13 -21.30 45.70 24.66
C SER A 13 -20.61 44.49 25.28
N PHE A 14 -21.12 44.00 26.43
CA PHE A 14 -20.56 42.78 27.07
C PHE A 14 -20.83 41.52 26.26
N LEU A 15 -21.99 41.40 25.64
CA LEU A 15 -22.32 40.27 24.73
C LEU A 15 -21.47 40.26 23.44
N ILE A 16 -21.15 41.43 22.90
CA ILE A 16 -20.26 41.55 21.75
C ILE A 16 -18.82 41.17 22.16
N LEU A 17 -18.35 41.63 23.33
CA LEU A 17 -17.01 41.25 23.83
C LEU A 17 -16.90 39.74 24.10
N LEU A 18 -17.94 39.10 24.67
CA LEU A 18 -17.99 37.65 24.85
C LEU A 18 -17.98 36.93 23.49
N GLY A 19 -18.69 37.41 22.46
CA GLY A 19 -18.69 36.84 21.12
C GLY A 19 -17.29 36.80 20.48
N PHE A 20 -16.47 37.83 20.73
CA PHE A 20 -15.08 37.85 20.25
C PHE A 20 -14.15 36.90 21.02
N CYS A 21 -14.45 36.63 22.31
CA CYS A 21 -13.64 35.69 23.09
C CYS A 21 -13.91 34.24 22.73
N PHE A 22 -15.09 33.91 22.20
CA PHE A 22 -15.42 32.55 21.70
C PHE A 22 -15.10 32.31 20.22
N GLY A 23 -14.72 33.37 19.50
CA GLY A 23 -14.07 33.22 18.18
C GLY A 23 -12.66 32.67 18.34
N GLY A 24 -12.52 31.55 19.08
CA GLY A 24 -11.26 30.87 19.27
C GLY A 24 -10.61 30.61 17.91
N CYS A 25 -9.38 31.08 17.76
CA CYS A 25 -8.53 30.74 16.62
C CYS A 25 -8.58 29.23 16.48
N ALA A 26 -9.39 28.73 15.55
CA ALA A 26 -9.26 27.36 15.07
C ALA A 26 -7.85 27.28 14.49
N ALA A 27 -6.91 26.78 15.30
CA ALA A 27 -5.54 26.58 14.86
C ALA A 27 -5.63 25.68 13.62
N THR A 28 -5.40 26.26 12.46
CA THR A 28 -5.39 25.54 11.19
C THR A 28 -4.28 24.51 11.28
N ARG A 29 -4.67 23.23 11.44
CA ARG A 29 -3.72 22.12 11.45
C ARG A 29 -3.11 22.07 10.07
N LYS A 30 -1.79 22.15 9.99
CA LYS A 30 -1.06 22.09 8.73
C LYS A 30 -0.91 20.64 8.31
N GLU A 31 -1.36 20.32 7.11
CA GLU A 31 -1.13 19.01 6.50
C GLU A 31 0.28 18.95 5.88
N ILE A 32 1.00 17.85 6.15
CA ILE A 32 2.27 17.51 5.54
C ILE A 32 2.08 16.23 4.74
N TYR A 33 2.26 16.33 3.44
CA TYR A 33 2.27 15.17 2.55
C TYR A 33 3.61 14.44 2.64
N ILE A 34 3.57 13.14 2.95
CA ILE A 34 4.75 12.28 3.05
C ILE A 34 4.81 11.41 1.81
N PRO A 35 5.76 11.65 0.89
CA PRO A 35 5.89 10.82 -0.30
C PRO A 35 6.33 9.40 0.06
N LEU A 36 5.66 8.40 -0.51
CA LEU A 36 5.99 6.99 -0.33
C LEU A 36 6.42 6.40 -1.67
N ASN A 37 7.69 6.03 -1.76
CA ASN A 37 8.29 5.40 -2.93
C ASN A 37 8.94 4.08 -2.49
N PRO A 38 8.19 2.98 -2.41
CA PRO A 38 8.75 1.69 -2.00
C PRO A 38 9.78 1.22 -3.03
N GLU A 39 10.96 0.86 -2.54
CA GLU A 39 12.03 0.22 -3.30
C GLU A 39 12.20 -1.18 -2.73
N VAL A 40 11.58 -2.16 -3.36
CA VAL A 40 11.55 -3.53 -2.82
C VAL A 40 12.87 -4.25 -3.07
N ASP A 41 13.36 -4.92 -2.04
CA ASP A 41 14.54 -5.77 -2.11
C ASP A 41 14.35 -6.94 -3.08
N ARG A 42 15.46 -7.43 -3.61
CA ARG A 42 15.46 -8.67 -4.40
C ARG A 42 15.17 -9.86 -3.49
N LEU A 43 14.25 -10.70 -3.94
CA LEU A 43 13.97 -11.98 -3.29
C LEU A 43 15.02 -13.02 -3.71
N PRO A 44 15.46 -13.90 -2.80
CA PRO A 44 16.33 -15.03 -3.13
C PRO A 44 15.50 -16.14 -3.81
N ILE A 45 14.78 -15.80 -4.87
CA ILE A 45 13.90 -16.72 -5.60
C ILE A 45 14.59 -17.14 -6.89
N TYR A 46 14.86 -18.43 -7.02
CA TYR A 46 15.53 -19.01 -8.18
C TYR A 46 14.54 -19.39 -9.30
N ARG A 47 13.26 -19.47 -9.01
CA ARG A 47 12.23 -19.92 -9.96
C ARG A 47 11.00 -19.03 -9.92
N LYS A 48 10.58 -18.55 -11.09
CA LYS A 48 9.32 -17.80 -11.24
C LYS A 48 8.20 -18.73 -11.69
N PHE A 49 7.00 -18.50 -11.18
CA PHE A 49 5.80 -19.11 -11.73
C PHE A 49 5.58 -18.63 -13.17
N SER A 50 5.40 -19.58 -14.10
CA SER A 50 5.20 -19.26 -15.52
C SER A 50 3.78 -18.75 -15.83
N VAL A 51 2.87 -18.85 -14.87
CA VAL A 51 1.47 -18.41 -15.02
C VAL A 51 1.39 -16.88 -15.06
N GLN A 52 0.44 -16.38 -15.84
CA GLN A 52 0.07 -14.97 -15.82
C GLN A 52 -0.83 -14.71 -14.60
N ALA A 53 -0.46 -13.72 -13.79
CA ALA A 53 -1.20 -13.33 -12.60
C ALA A 53 -1.79 -11.92 -12.73
N ALA A 54 -2.90 -11.67 -12.04
CA ALA A 54 -3.42 -10.33 -11.83
C ALA A 54 -3.10 -9.84 -10.43
N LEU A 55 -2.78 -8.55 -10.30
CA LEU A 55 -2.73 -7.83 -9.04
C LEU A 55 -4.04 -7.02 -8.94
N LEU A 56 -4.96 -7.49 -8.09
CA LEU A 56 -6.24 -6.83 -7.89
C LEU A 56 -6.14 -5.80 -6.78
N ILE A 57 -6.15 -4.54 -7.17
CA ILE A 57 -6.23 -3.40 -6.25
C ILE A 57 -7.36 -2.51 -6.74
N SER A 58 -8.42 -2.39 -5.96
CA SER A 58 -9.56 -1.57 -6.31
C SER A 58 -9.19 -0.09 -6.40
N GLU A 59 -10.02 0.72 -7.07
CA GLU A 59 -9.82 2.18 -7.09
C GLU A 59 -9.95 2.80 -5.69
N GLU A 60 -10.70 2.17 -4.80
CA GLU A 60 -10.84 2.58 -3.41
C GLU A 60 -9.56 2.29 -2.62
N ASP A 61 -9.03 1.07 -2.72
CA ASP A 61 -7.77 0.69 -2.07
C ASP A 61 -6.59 1.53 -2.58
N LYS A 62 -6.54 1.79 -3.88
CA LYS A 62 -5.52 2.66 -4.48
C LYS A 62 -5.55 4.07 -3.92
N LYS A 63 -6.75 4.63 -3.69
CA LYS A 63 -6.94 5.98 -3.14
C LYS A 63 -6.82 6.04 -1.62
N TYR A 64 -6.51 4.93 -0.97
CA TYR A 64 -6.39 4.90 0.47
C TYR A 64 -5.26 5.79 0.96
N VAL A 65 -5.63 6.79 1.75
CA VAL A 65 -4.73 7.78 2.36
C VAL A 65 -4.95 7.78 3.85
N TYR A 66 -3.89 7.49 4.59
CA TYR A 66 -3.93 7.68 6.04
C TYR A 66 -3.65 9.14 6.38
N LYS A 67 -4.51 9.74 7.21
CA LYS A 67 -4.32 11.07 7.78
C LYS A 67 -4.34 10.98 9.29
N GLY A 68 -3.29 11.43 9.92
CA GLY A 68 -3.21 11.40 11.38
C GLY A 68 -2.20 12.35 11.96
N THR A 69 -2.43 12.72 13.21
CA THR A 69 -1.44 13.45 14.03
C THR A 69 -0.65 12.41 14.81
N PRO A 70 0.67 12.29 14.62
CA PRO A 70 1.47 11.32 15.33
C PRO A 70 1.42 11.53 16.84
N SER A 71 1.33 10.46 17.61
CA SER A 71 1.50 10.50 19.06
C SER A 71 2.98 10.68 19.44
N GLY A 72 3.26 11.17 20.65
CA GLY A 72 4.62 11.29 21.17
C GLY A 72 5.43 12.46 20.63
N SER A 73 4.81 13.43 19.95
CA SER A 73 5.52 14.44 19.19
C SER A 73 5.34 15.85 19.76
N LEU A 74 6.42 16.63 19.72
CA LEU A 74 6.38 18.10 19.82
C LEU A 74 5.61 18.73 18.61
N LEU A 75 5.25 17.92 17.60
CA LEU A 75 4.63 18.33 16.34
C LEU A 75 3.10 18.13 16.35
N THR A 76 2.45 18.34 17.49
CA THR A 76 0.99 18.09 17.70
C THR A 76 0.06 18.85 16.75
N ASN A 77 0.57 19.89 16.09
CA ASN A 77 -0.21 20.71 15.15
C ASN A 77 -0.09 20.25 13.70
N LEU A 78 0.66 19.19 13.43
CA LEU A 78 0.90 18.68 12.09
C LEU A 78 0.09 17.40 11.82
N VAL A 79 -0.67 17.40 10.74
CA VAL A 79 -1.35 16.21 10.23
C VAL A 79 -0.49 15.60 9.13
N HIS A 80 -0.03 14.39 9.35
CA HIS A 80 0.71 13.65 8.32
C HIS A 80 -0.25 12.95 7.38
N VAL A 81 0.05 13.03 6.09
CA VAL A 81 -0.75 12.45 4.99
C VAL A 81 0.11 11.42 4.28
N PHE A 82 -0.23 10.13 4.40
CA PHE A 82 0.48 9.02 3.79
C PHE A 82 -0.38 8.39 2.69
N PRO A 83 0.03 8.44 1.41
CA PRO A 83 -0.68 7.79 0.29
C PRO A 83 -0.38 6.28 0.26
N LEU A 84 -0.93 5.55 1.22
CA LEU A 84 -0.62 4.14 1.44
C LEU A 84 -1.10 3.23 0.29
N GLY A 85 -2.22 3.59 -0.35
CA GLY A 85 -2.76 2.82 -1.46
C GLY A 85 -1.85 2.80 -2.68
N ASP A 86 -1.31 3.96 -3.06
CA ASP A 86 -0.32 4.04 -4.15
C ASP A 86 0.98 3.29 -3.80
N ALA A 87 1.44 3.38 -2.54
CA ALA A 87 2.61 2.65 -2.08
C ALA A 87 2.38 1.14 -2.09
N LEU A 88 1.20 0.67 -1.66
CA LEU A 88 0.83 -0.75 -1.70
C LEU A 88 0.84 -1.28 -3.13
N GLU A 89 0.24 -0.55 -4.08
CA GLU A 89 0.21 -0.94 -5.49
C GLU A 89 1.62 -1.07 -6.05
N ASN A 90 2.42 -0.02 -5.90
CA ASN A 90 3.78 0.03 -6.45
C ASN A 90 4.69 -1.03 -5.81
N GLY A 91 4.67 -1.17 -4.49
CA GLY A 91 5.45 -2.17 -3.76
C GLY A 91 5.01 -3.59 -4.11
N SER A 92 3.70 -3.86 -4.17
CA SER A 92 3.18 -5.17 -4.54
C SER A 92 3.54 -5.55 -5.98
N LEU A 93 3.40 -4.61 -6.92
CA LEU A 93 3.77 -4.86 -8.32
C LEU A 93 5.26 -5.21 -8.47
N GLN A 94 6.15 -4.44 -7.82
CA GLN A 94 7.59 -4.71 -7.82
C GLN A 94 7.91 -6.06 -7.17
N MET A 95 7.31 -6.35 -6.01
CA MET A 95 7.57 -7.58 -5.24
C MET A 95 7.09 -8.81 -6.00
N PHE A 96 5.83 -8.84 -6.43
CA PHE A 96 5.25 -10.02 -7.07
C PHE A 96 5.72 -10.22 -8.51
N SER A 97 6.24 -9.19 -9.20
CA SER A 97 6.93 -9.37 -10.48
C SER A 97 8.21 -10.18 -10.38
N GLN A 98 8.74 -10.37 -9.16
CA GLN A 98 9.88 -11.26 -8.92
C GLN A 98 9.47 -12.74 -8.84
N ILE A 99 8.20 -13.03 -8.49
CA ILE A 99 7.65 -14.38 -8.31
C ILE A 99 6.90 -14.86 -9.56
N PHE A 100 6.11 -13.99 -10.16
CA PHE A 100 5.33 -14.30 -11.35
C PHE A 100 5.99 -13.74 -12.60
N ARG A 101 5.99 -14.52 -13.67
CA ARG A 101 6.63 -14.10 -14.93
C ARG A 101 5.97 -12.88 -15.55
N ASN A 102 4.63 -12.85 -15.52
CA ASN A 102 3.81 -11.74 -15.99
C ASN A 102 2.77 -11.41 -14.94
N ILE A 103 2.73 -10.15 -14.52
CA ILE A 103 1.73 -9.65 -13.60
C ILE A 103 1.09 -8.38 -14.19
N GLN A 104 -0.22 -8.29 -14.11
CA GLN A 104 -0.98 -7.14 -14.60
C GLN A 104 -1.87 -6.59 -13.49
N VAL A 105 -1.84 -5.27 -13.30
CA VAL A 105 -2.75 -4.61 -12.36
C VAL A 105 -4.15 -4.56 -12.96
N VAL A 106 -5.14 -4.95 -12.17
CA VAL A 106 -6.57 -4.89 -12.50
C VAL A 106 -7.33 -4.19 -11.39
N ARG A 107 -8.41 -3.52 -11.74
CA ARG A 107 -9.19 -2.68 -10.81
C ARG A 107 -10.47 -3.32 -10.33
N THR A 108 -10.98 -4.26 -11.06
CA THR A 108 -12.28 -4.88 -10.77
C THR A 108 -12.20 -6.40 -10.72
N PRO A 109 -13.06 -7.04 -9.91
CA PRO A 109 -13.17 -8.50 -9.93
C PRO A 109 -13.56 -9.06 -11.31
N ALA A 110 -14.27 -8.27 -12.13
CA ALA A 110 -14.64 -8.68 -13.49
C ALA A 110 -13.42 -8.79 -14.42
N GLU A 111 -12.49 -7.84 -14.32
CA GLU A 111 -11.22 -7.90 -15.04
C GLU A 111 -10.35 -9.05 -14.52
N ALA A 112 -10.34 -9.26 -13.21
CA ALA A 112 -9.56 -10.31 -12.56
C ALA A 112 -9.96 -11.73 -13.00
N LYS A 113 -11.23 -11.97 -13.37
CA LYS A 113 -11.71 -13.28 -13.86
C LYS A 113 -11.01 -13.81 -15.11
N LYS A 114 -10.30 -12.94 -15.84
CA LYS A 114 -9.50 -13.34 -17.01
C LYS A 114 -8.21 -14.04 -16.63
N PHE A 115 -7.81 -13.95 -15.37
CA PHE A 115 -6.56 -14.48 -14.85
C PHE A 115 -6.84 -15.68 -13.96
N LYS A 116 -6.01 -16.69 -14.09
CA LYS A 116 -6.12 -17.88 -13.25
C LYS A 116 -5.68 -17.60 -11.82
N ILE A 117 -4.62 -16.84 -11.66
CA ILE A 117 -4.11 -16.42 -10.34
C ILE A 117 -4.38 -14.93 -10.18
N VAL A 118 -5.03 -14.59 -9.07
CA VAL A 118 -5.31 -13.20 -8.67
C VAL A 118 -4.76 -12.98 -7.28
N ILE A 119 -3.92 -11.97 -7.15
CA ILE A 119 -3.31 -11.56 -5.87
C ILE A 119 -4.02 -10.27 -5.44
N ALA A 120 -4.63 -10.29 -4.26
CA ALA A 120 -5.37 -9.16 -3.71
C ALA A 120 -4.73 -8.71 -2.38
N PRO A 121 -3.77 -7.77 -2.42
CA PRO A 121 -3.19 -7.18 -1.22
C PRO A 121 -4.12 -6.08 -0.65
N GLN A 122 -4.16 -5.99 0.68
CA GLN A 122 -4.93 -4.99 1.41
C GLN A 122 -4.16 -4.54 2.66
N ILE A 123 -4.18 -3.25 2.97
CA ILE A 123 -3.68 -2.75 4.25
C ILE A 123 -4.78 -2.93 5.30
N GLU A 124 -4.51 -3.74 6.32
CA GLU A 124 -5.43 -3.96 7.45
C GLU A 124 -5.20 -3.00 8.61
N ASP A 125 -3.94 -2.61 8.83
CA ASP A 125 -3.58 -1.73 9.94
C ASP A 125 -2.34 -0.91 9.58
N PHE A 126 -2.32 0.32 10.03
CA PHE A 126 -1.18 1.21 9.90
C PHE A 126 -1.02 2.02 11.18
N ASN A 127 0.16 1.96 11.76
CA ASN A 127 0.52 2.74 12.94
C ASN A 127 1.74 3.58 12.63
N PHE A 128 1.64 4.87 12.93
CA PHE A 128 2.73 5.82 12.81
C PHE A 128 2.81 6.70 14.06
N ARG A 129 3.99 6.81 14.62
CA ARG A 129 4.27 7.67 15.79
C ARG A 129 5.69 8.19 15.75
N TYR A 130 5.97 9.14 16.63
CA TYR A 130 7.32 9.50 16.98
C TYR A 130 7.65 8.91 18.36
N ASP A 131 8.73 8.14 18.43
CA ASP A 131 9.26 7.70 19.71
C ASP A 131 9.88 8.89 20.44
N GLU A 132 9.70 8.94 21.75
CA GLU A 132 10.36 9.93 22.59
C GLU A 132 11.86 9.66 22.56
N ALA A 133 12.60 10.60 22.00
CA ALA A 133 14.04 10.48 21.79
C ALA A 133 14.84 10.88 23.05
N GLY A 134 14.36 10.54 24.24
CA GLY A 134 15.00 10.95 25.49
C GLY A 134 16.51 10.74 25.53
N ASP A 135 17.01 9.63 25.02
CA ASP A 135 18.45 9.31 25.02
C ASP A 135 19.19 9.84 23.76
N TYR A 136 18.51 10.09 22.66
CA TYR A 136 19.14 10.59 21.43
C TYR A 136 19.52 12.07 21.52
N TYR A 137 18.73 12.88 22.23
CA TYR A 137 19.04 14.31 22.42
C TYR A 137 20.33 14.56 23.19
N LEU A 138 20.72 13.64 24.09
CA LEU A 138 21.89 13.79 24.94
C LEU A 138 23.20 13.31 24.27
N ARG A 139 23.12 12.49 23.23
CA ARG A 139 24.32 11.85 22.63
C ARG A 139 24.85 12.56 21.39
N MET A 140 24.05 13.42 20.76
CA MET A 140 24.37 13.99 19.45
C MET A 140 24.66 15.50 19.46
N GLY A 141 24.93 16.09 20.61
CA GLY A 141 25.21 17.51 20.75
C GLY A 141 23.98 18.40 20.52
N ASP A 142 24.14 19.59 19.96
CA ASP A 142 23.06 20.57 19.76
C ASP A 142 22.02 20.16 18.69
N SER A 143 22.21 19.05 18.01
CA SER A 143 21.29 18.58 16.98
C SER A 143 20.09 17.87 17.61
N ARG A 144 18.89 18.35 17.31
CA ARG A 144 17.63 17.69 17.68
C ARG A 144 17.29 16.62 16.66
N TYR A 145 16.91 15.43 17.12
CA TYR A 145 16.43 14.34 16.30
C TYR A 145 15.02 13.97 16.68
N ILE A 146 14.25 13.53 15.72
CA ILE A 146 12.98 12.83 15.90
C ILE A 146 13.17 11.38 15.46
N VAL A 147 12.44 10.46 16.05
CA VAL A 147 12.50 9.05 15.69
C VAL A 147 11.12 8.62 15.16
N PRO A 148 10.85 8.83 13.87
CA PRO A 148 9.66 8.28 13.25
C PRO A 148 9.67 6.76 13.35
N THR A 149 8.55 6.20 13.76
CA THR A 149 8.34 4.76 13.93
C THR A 149 7.07 4.38 13.20
N ALA A 150 7.16 3.38 12.33
CA ALA A 150 6.04 2.90 11.55
C ALA A 150 5.91 1.37 11.64
N ALA A 151 4.66 0.90 11.63
CA ALA A 151 4.32 -0.51 11.44
C ALA A 151 3.12 -0.62 10.50
N VAL A 152 3.19 -1.57 9.58
CA VAL A 152 2.13 -1.85 8.60
C VAL A 152 1.69 -3.30 8.75
N LYS A 153 0.38 -3.54 8.76
CA LYS A 153 -0.18 -4.88 8.60
C LYS A 153 -0.82 -5.00 7.23
N VAL A 154 -0.29 -5.90 6.42
CA VAL A 154 -0.82 -6.21 5.09
C VAL A 154 -1.43 -7.59 5.12
N LYS A 155 -2.60 -7.74 4.52
CA LYS A 155 -3.25 -9.00 4.22
C LYS A 155 -3.16 -9.25 2.73
N ILE A 156 -2.86 -10.49 2.33
CA ILE A 156 -2.92 -10.91 0.94
C ILE A 156 -3.83 -12.12 0.82
N THR A 157 -4.73 -12.07 -0.14
CA THR A 157 -5.56 -13.21 -0.54
C THR A 157 -5.19 -13.58 -1.97
N ILE A 158 -4.91 -14.86 -2.22
CA ILE A 158 -4.69 -15.40 -3.56
C ILE A 158 -5.91 -16.20 -3.96
N TYR A 159 -6.45 -15.86 -5.11
CA TYR A 159 -7.54 -16.61 -5.74
C TYR A 159 -7.00 -17.42 -6.93
N SER A 160 -7.48 -18.65 -7.08
CA SER A 160 -7.33 -19.45 -8.27
C SER A 160 -8.72 -19.75 -8.81
N GLU A 161 -8.98 -19.37 -10.08
CA GLU A 161 -10.28 -19.56 -10.74
C GLU A 161 -11.47 -19.02 -9.92
N GLY A 162 -11.23 -17.91 -9.20
CA GLY A 162 -12.24 -17.24 -8.37
C GLY A 162 -12.42 -17.82 -6.97
N THR A 163 -11.70 -18.89 -6.60
CA THR A 163 -11.71 -19.46 -5.25
C THR A 163 -10.47 -19.03 -4.48
N ALA A 164 -10.62 -18.59 -3.25
CA ALA A 164 -9.49 -18.27 -2.39
C ALA A 164 -8.72 -19.57 -2.04
N VAL A 165 -7.46 -19.63 -2.45
CA VAL A 165 -6.58 -20.78 -2.22
C VAL A 165 -5.50 -20.51 -1.18
N TRP A 166 -5.24 -19.24 -0.89
CA TRP A 166 -4.28 -18.84 0.11
C TRP A 166 -4.68 -17.48 0.69
N GLU A 167 -4.55 -17.33 2.00
CA GLU A 167 -4.81 -16.06 2.67
C GLU A 167 -3.92 -15.93 3.91
N LYS A 168 -3.27 -14.80 4.05
CA LYS A 168 -2.46 -14.49 5.22
C LYS A 168 -2.32 -12.99 5.45
N GLY A 169 -2.25 -12.61 6.74
CA GLY A 169 -1.87 -11.26 7.18
C GLY A 169 -0.49 -11.28 7.84
N VAL A 170 0.35 -10.34 7.48
CA VAL A 170 1.68 -10.13 8.10
C VAL A 170 1.76 -8.70 8.61
N LYS A 171 2.13 -8.54 9.87
CA LYS A 171 2.48 -7.25 10.46
C LYS A 171 4.00 -7.09 10.43
N SER A 172 4.49 -5.95 9.95
CA SER A 172 5.91 -5.62 10.06
C SER A 172 6.31 -5.42 11.52
N PRO A 173 7.58 -5.62 11.87
CA PRO A 173 8.12 -5.03 13.08
C PRO A 173 7.97 -3.50 13.02
N GLU A 174 8.22 -2.85 14.14
CA GLU A 174 8.29 -1.38 14.16
C GLU A 174 9.62 -0.94 13.53
N GLU A 175 9.51 -0.41 12.32
CA GLU A 175 10.64 0.21 11.65
C GLU A 175 10.85 1.63 12.20
N LYS A 176 12.11 1.99 12.46
CA LYS A 176 12.47 3.28 13.03
C LYS A 176 13.82 3.76 12.56
N LYS A 177 13.94 5.06 12.35
CA LYS A 177 15.18 5.70 11.93
C LYS A 177 15.27 7.08 12.54
N PRO A 178 16.33 7.42 13.28
CA PRO A 178 16.54 8.79 13.74
C PRO A 178 16.72 9.73 12.55
N VAL A 179 15.96 10.81 12.53
CA VAL A 179 16.06 11.86 11.50
C VAL A 179 16.28 13.22 12.16
N PRO A 180 17.13 14.09 11.59
CA PRO A 180 17.36 15.42 12.15
C PRO A 180 16.04 16.19 12.24
N TYR A 181 15.79 16.81 13.38
CA TYR A 181 14.61 17.66 13.53
C TYR A 181 14.82 18.99 12.81
N ASN A 182 14.03 19.24 11.80
CA ASN A 182 13.96 20.52 11.13
C ASN A 182 12.53 21.09 11.26
N PRO A 183 12.32 22.18 12.02
CA PRO A 183 10.99 22.76 12.23
C PRO A 183 10.31 23.24 10.94
N GLY A 184 11.03 23.31 9.83
CA GLY A 184 10.56 23.86 8.56
C GLY A 184 10.08 22.88 7.51
N PHE A 185 10.08 21.55 7.67
CA PHE A 185 9.59 20.55 6.67
C PHE A 185 10.56 19.48 6.17
N ALA A 186 11.78 19.46 6.59
CA ALA A 186 12.83 18.87 5.77
C ALA A 186 12.86 17.33 5.73
N ASN A 187 12.03 16.61 6.47
CA ASN A 187 12.25 15.17 6.63
C ASN A 187 11.11 14.30 6.12
N ALA A 188 10.26 14.85 5.24
CA ALA A 188 9.14 14.07 4.67
C ALA A 188 9.63 12.83 3.91
N LYS A 189 10.78 12.93 3.23
CA LYS A 189 11.40 11.82 2.51
C LYS A 189 11.86 10.73 3.47
N GLU A 190 12.63 11.09 4.49
CA GLU A 190 13.17 10.15 5.48
C GLU A 190 12.06 9.49 6.30
N ILE A 191 10.99 10.23 6.62
CA ILE A 191 9.78 9.67 7.25
C ILE A 191 9.13 8.66 6.30
N GLY A 192 9.02 8.98 5.03
CA GLY A 192 8.49 8.09 4.00
C GLY A 192 9.31 6.82 3.85
N GLU A 193 10.63 6.90 3.95
CA GLU A 193 11.52 5.73 3.91
C GLU A 193 11.21 4.73 5.03
N VAL A 194 10.94 5.20 6.26
CA VAL A 194 10.57 4.32 7.40
C VAL A 194 9.26 3.58 7.12
N VAL A 195 8.27 4.26 6.56
CA VAL A 195 6.99 3.64 6.19
C VAL A 195 7.17 2.63 5.05
N CYS A 196 7.99 2.98 4.05
CA CYS A 196 8.29 2.08 2.94
C CYS A 196 9.03 0.82 3.41
N GLN A 197 9.98 0.93 4.35
CA GLN A 197 10.67 -0.22 4.94
C GLN A 197 9.69 -1.17 5.65
N ALA A 198 8.75 -0.61 6.44
CA ALA A 198 7.72 -1.41 7.09
C ALA A 198 6.83 -2.16 6.07
N LEU A 199 6.43 -1.48 4.99
CA LEU A 199 5.64 -2.08 3.91
C LEU A 199 6.42 -3.15 3.16
N ASP A 200 7.69 -2.87 2.80
CA ASP A 200 8.56 -3.82 2.11
C ASP A 200 8.76 -5.09 2.93
N TYR A 201 9.02 -4.97 4.23
CA TYR A 201 9.13 -6.12 5.13
C TYR A 201 7.89 -7.02 5.05
N ALA A 202 6.68 -6.44 5.17
CA ALA A 202 5.45 -7.21 5.15
C ALA A 202 5.23 -7.90 3.79
N LEU A 203 5.46 -7.19 2.69
CA LEU A 203 5.33 -7.74 1.32
C LEU A 203 6.37 -8.82 1.05
N LYS A 204 7.62 -8.63 1.46
CA LYS A 204 8.72 -9.59 1.29
C LYS A 204 8.43 -10.90 2.00
N ARG A 205 8.03 -10.84 3.27
CA ARG A 205 7.67 -12.03 4.05
C ARG A 205 6.55 -12.84 3.39
N MET A 206 5.50 -12.16 2.91
CA MET A 206 4.42 -12.83 2.20
C MET A 206 4.86 -13.39 0.85
N ALA A 207 5.68 -12.67 0.12
CA ALA A 207 6.21 -13.12 -1.16
C ALA A 207 7.08 -14.38 -1.02
N GLU A 208 7.93 -14.45 0.02
CA GLU A 208 8.73 -15.64 0.34
C GLU A 208 7.85 -16.85 0.66
N GLU A 209 6.79 -16.66 1.43
CA GLU A 209 5.86 -17.71 1.78
C GLU A 209 5.05 -18.19 0.58
N ILE A 210 4.51 -17.27 -0.23
CA ILE A 210 3.78 -17.59 -1.47
C ILE A 210 4.66 -18.39 -2.44
N ALA A 211 5.94 -18.02 -2.56
CA ALA A 211 6.87 -18.69 -3.45
C ALA A 211 7.18 -20.14 -3.05
N GLN A 212 6.97 -20.48 -1.77
CA GLN A 212 7.24 -21.80 -1.17
C GLN A 212 5.95 -22.60 -0.93
N ASP A 213 4.78 -22.01 -1.13
CA ASP A 213 3.51 -22.63 -0.82
C ASP A 213 3.13 -23.69 -1.89
N PRO A 214 2.95 -24.97 -1.49
CA PRO A 214 2.66 -26.04 -2.43
C PRO A 214 1.27 -25.94 -3.10
N GLU A 215 0.30 -25.30 -2.45
CA GLU A 215 -1.02 -25.08 -3.06
C GLU A 215 -0.95 -24.01 -4.14
N VAL A 216 -0.23 -22.91 -3.88
CA VAL A 216 0.01 -21.87 -4.88
C VAL A 216 0.80 -22.46 -6.05
N GLU A 217 1.87 -23.25 -5.79
CA GLU A 217 2.65 -23.90 -6.83
C GLU A 217 1.80 -24.84 -7.68
N LYS A 218 0.98 -25.70 -7.08
CA LYS A 218 0.08 -26.61 -7.75
C LYS A 218 -0.92 -25.88 -8.66
N ASN A 219 -1.54 -24.81 -8.15
CA ASN A 219 -2.50 -24.02 -8.90
C ASN A 219 -1.82 -23.23 -10.04
N ALA A 220 -0.58 -22.79 -9.87
CA ALA A 220 0.21 -22.14 -10.88
C ALA A 220 0.72 -23.11 -11.98
N ALA A 221 1.05 -24.35 -11.60
CA ALA A 221 1.58 -25.37 -12.51
C ALA A 221 0.51 -26.06 -13.37
N SER A 222 -0.72 -26.21 -12.89
CA SER A 222 -1.78 -26.97 -13.56
C SER A 222 -2.16 -26.45 -14.96
N LEU A 223 -1.68 -25.28 -15.37
CA LEU A 223 -1.88 -24.70 -16.70
C LEU A 223 -0.89 -25.18 -17.77
N SER A 224 0.27 -25.70 -17.37
CA SER A 224 1.28 -26.12 -18.37
C SER A 224 0.79 -27.29 -19.21
N ILE A 225 -0.07 -28.13 -18.66
CA ILE A 225 -0.55 -29.36 -19.32
C ILE A 225 -1.81 -29.12 -20.19
N ASP A 226 -2.80 -28.37 -19.63
CA ASP A 226 -4.06 -28.13 -20.37
C ASP A 226 -3.90 -27.10 -21.50
N GLY A 227 -3.03 -26.11 -21.35
CA GLY A 227 -2.70 -25.16 -22.42
C GLY A 227 -2.02 -25.83 -23.59
N LEU A 228 -1.08 -26.74 -23.34
CA LEU A 228 -0.43 -27.54 -24.37
C LEU A 228 -1.40 -28.51 -25.04
N ALA A 229 -2.26 -29.18 -24.27
CA ALA A 229 -3.26 -30.12 -24.84
C ALA A 229 -4.26 -29.38 -25.74
N LYS A 230 -4.75 -28.22 -25.40
CA LYS A 230 -5.63 -27.40 -26.26
C LYS A 230 -4.92 -26.91 -27.52
N THR A 231 -3.67 -26.47 -27.41
CA THR A 231 -2.88 -26.02 -28.57
C THR A 231 -2.59 -27.19 -29.51
N PHE A 232 -2.28 -28.38 -29.00
CA PHE A 232 -2.10 -29.60 -29.82
C PHE A 232 -3.40 -30.11 -30.41
N ALA A 233 -4.54 -29.96 -29.73
CA ALA A 233 -5.83 -30.34 -30.29
C ALA A 233 -6.25 -29.39 -31.42
N GLN A 234 -5.97 -28.09 -31.30
CA GLN A 234 -6.29 -27.10 -32.33
C GLN A 234 -5.42 -27.26 -33.58
N HIS A 235 -4.12 -27.58 -33.43
CA HIS A 235 -3.25 -27.86 -34.58
C HIS A 235 -3.53 -29.19 -35.26
N ARG A 236 -4.23 -30.17 -34.64
CA ARG A 236 -4.63 -31.44 -35.30
C ARG A 236 -5.82 -31.29 -36.22
N VAL A 237 -6.63 -30.25 -36.07
CA VAL A 237 -7.81 -30.03 -36.93
C VAL A 237 -7.41 -29.42 -38.28
N ASP A 238 -6.28 -28.73 -38.39
CA ASP A 238 -5.85 -28.06 -39.62
C ASP A 238 -4.96 -28.92 -40.52
N TYR A 239 -4.60 -30.14 -40.12
CA TYR A 239 -3.83 -31.05 -40.94
C TYR A 239 -4.77 -32.12 -41.55
N GLN A 240 -5.48 -31.76 -42.63
CA GLN A 240 -6.03 -32.75 -43.58
C GLN A 240 -4.93 -33.10 -44.59
N PRO A 241 -4.44 -34.35 -44.61
CA PRO A 241 -3.57 -34.81 -45.72
C PRO A 241 -4.37 -34.80 -46.99
N GLY A 242 -3.94 -33.96 -47.94
CA GLY A 242 -4.52 -33.94 -49.28
C GLY A 242 -4.50 -35.35 -49.91
N LEU A 243 -5.65 -35.80 -50.35
CA LEU A 243 -5.81 -37.00 -51.14
C LEU A 243 -4.97 -36.87 -52.43
N PRO A 244 -4.22 -37.93 -52.84
CA PRO A 244 -3.47 -37.92 -54.08
C PRO A 244 -4.42 -37.84 -55.27
N GLY A 245 -4.23 -36.78 -56.07
CA GLY A 245 -4.96 -36.61 -57.31
C GLY A 245 -4.73 -37.79 -58.28
N THR A 246 -5.80 -38.40 -58.68
CA THR A 246 -5.82 -39.35 -59.79
C THR A 246 -5.38 -38.68 -61.09
N GLY A 247 -4.18 -38.99 -61.53
CA GLY A 247 -3.73 -38.63 -62.85
C GLY A 247 -4.45 -39.43 -63.94
N GLU A 248 -5.25 -38.73 -64.72
CA GLU A 248 -5.65 -39.26 -66.05
C GLU A 248 -4.57 -38.98 -67.08
N ARG A 249 -4.14 -40.05 -67.73
CA ARG A 249 -3.32 -39.97 -68.96
C ARG A 249 -4.26 -39.73 -70.15
N LEU A 250 -3.90 -38.81 -70.96
CA LEU A 250 -4.02 -38.85 -72.41
C LEU A 250 -2.79 -38.22 -73.07
#